data_a04e4101ff499e8b1eed79b5b9eee69b
#
_entry.id   a04e4101ff499e8b1eed79b5b9eee69b
#
_cell.length_a   1.000
_cell.length_b   1.000
_cell.length_c   1.000
_cell.angle_alpha   90.00
_cell.angle_beta   90.00
_cell.angle_gamma   90.00
#
_symmetry.space_group_name_H-M   'P 1'
#
loop_
_entity.id
_entity.type
_entity.pdbx_description
1 polymer ?
#
loop_
_entity_poly.entity_id
_entity_poly.type
_entity_poly.pdbx_seq_one_letter_code
_entity_poly.pdbx_strand_id
1 'polypeptide(L)'
;MTEAQSSKPSLLVAKGTFEAMRGAERDLIRNLPALTKYFDVTMATLESSRELKQCCRENAIPLLKPKIPWQKQTGTFSTVWNTDLRNSTKAWKGIAGLNEALANVDAVHLVSGDGSLGLIRLVPKKTPFHLHMLEPHRGLYEDVLHLGVDGKPKRNLSFTRFALSKARRDDRKVISAFLKRPNSRINGNSSYSAERIQAVYGCDAGFIHPSVDFSEFTPEVTEEENQAWIEFDELPDPPWVTTIGHAGWVKGGWETISMLAGSGFGLVLVGGGLFEEVEGLHDHANARGVKLWTPPRLSNLQLTGLMRRSVAIVSMAHGEPFGLTPIEAFAVGTPALFVDEGGFQDTLEDGVNGRLLPRDDPMAWQEALNEALDTDVKKKWAKAGRQKIAELDLSPDAHARRIFEVFQGLNNS
;
A
#
# COMPACT_ATOMS: atom_id res chain seq x y z
N MET A 1 -7.40 -37.00 -31.10
CA MET A 1 -7.20 -35.57 -31.35
C MET A 1 -6.67 -34.99 -30.06
N THR A 2 -5.37 -34.77 -29.98
CA THR A 2 -4.69 -34.08 -28.85
C THR A 2 -5.12 -32.62 -28.90
N GLU A 3 -5.87 -32.17 -27.90
CA GLU A 3 -6.09 -30.74 -27.68
C GLU A 3 -4.72 -30.06 -27.60
N ALA A 4 -4.45 -29.16 -28.55
CA ALA A 4 -3.30 -28.28 -28.47
C ALA A 4 -3.48 -27.45 -27.19
N GLN A 5 -2.68 -27.73 -26.17
CA GLN A 5 -2.55 -26.85 -25.01
C GLN A 5 -2.18 -25.45 -25.55
N SER A 6 -3.14 -24.54 -25.57
CA SER A 6 -2.92 -23.15 -25.90
C SER A 6 -1.81 -22.65 -24.95
N SER A 7 -0.66 -22.30 -25.51
CA SER A 7 0.44 -21.72 -24.72
C SER A 7 -0.07 -20.45 -24.05
N LYS A 8 0.19 -20.30 -22.74
CA LYS A 8 -0.16 -19.08 -22.00
C LYS A 8 0.49 -17.88 -22.66
N PRO A 9 -0.19 -16.71 -22.72
CA PRO A 9 0.44 -15.48 -23.19
C PRO A 9 1.61 -15.09 -22.28
N SER A 10 2.67 -14.58 -22.88
CA SER A 10 3.86 -14.11 -22.17
C SER A 10 3.63 -12.73 -21.56
N LEU A 11 3.98 -12.56 -20.27
CA LEU A 11 3.80 -11.31 -19.51
C LEU A 11 5.10 -10.84 -18.90
N LEU A 12 5.54 -9.63 -19.24
CA LEU A 12 6.58 -8.95 -18.49
C LEU A 12 5.95 -8.17 -17.34
N VAL A 13 6.18 -8.63 -16.10
CA VAL A 13 5.83 -7.91 -14.88
C VAL A 13 7.02 -7.03 -14.49
N ALA A 14 6.78 -5.75 -14.20
CA ALA A 14 7.86 -4.83 -13.88
C ALA A 14 7.51 -3.92 -12.70
N LYS A 15 8.52 -3.64 -11.85
CA LYS A 15 8.49 -2.62 -10.80
C LYS A 15 9.89 -2.07 -10.59
N GLY A 16 10.02 -0.76 -10.35
CA GLY A 16 11.31 -0.10 -10.28
C GLY A 16 12.20 -0.65 -9.18
N THR A 17 11.82 -0.57 -7.92
CA THR A 17 12.64 -1.04 -6.80
C THR A 17 11.86 -1.87 -5.78
N PHE A 18 12.61 -2.73 -5.06
CA PHE A 18 12.17 -3.48 -3.89
C PHE A 18 13.07 -3.19 -2.67
N GLU A 19 13.69 -2.01 -2.63
CA GLU A 19 14.56 -1.60 -1.53
C GLU A 19 13.79 -1.53 -0.20
N ALA A 20 12.65 -0.86 -0.24
CA ALA A 20 11.78 -0.75 0.93
C ALA A 20 10.63 -1.75 0.78
N MET A 21 10.70 -2.89 1.47
CA MET A 21 9.67 -3.93 1.49
C MET A 21 8.40 -3.46 2.23
N ARG A 22 7.65 -2.55 1.58
CA ARG A 22 6.37 -2.01 2.04
C ARG A 22 5.19 -2.78 1.45
N GLY A 23 3.97 -2.30 1.66
CA GLY A 23 2.74 -2.95 1.19
C GLY A 23 2.74 -3.27 -0.31
N ALA A 24 3.14 -2.33 -1.16
CA ALA A 24 3.16 -2.51 -2.61
C ALA A 24 4.17 -3.57 -3.10
N GLU A 25 5.34 -3.66 -2.47
CA GLU A 25 6.35 -4.66 -2.79
C GLU A 25 5.91 -6.06 -2.35
N ARG A 26 5.37 -6.15 -1.14
CA ARG A 26 4.83 -7.41 -0.59
C ARG A 26 3.64 -7.91 -1.39
N ASP A 27 2.72 -7.02 -1.75
CA ASP A 27 1.56 -7.33 -2.58
C ASP A 27 1.99 -7.91 -3.93
N LEU A 28 2.93 -7.25 -4.63
CA LEU A 28 3.40 -7.76 -5.91
C LEU A 28 4.08 -9.15 -5.79
N ILE A 29 4.95 -9.34 -4.78
CA ILE A 29 5.60 -10.64 -4.55
C ILE A 29 4.57 -11.73 -4.28
N ARG A 30 3.54 -11.45 -3.49
CA ARG A 30 2.44 -12.37 -3.19
C ARG A 30 1.66 -12.78 -4.45
N ASN A 31 1.47 -11.84 -5.38
CA ASN A 31 0.67 -12.04 -6.59
C ASN A 31 1.45 -12.72 -7.72
N LEU A 32 2.79 -12.68 -7.74
CA LEU A 32 3.60 -13.27 -8.81
C LEU A 32 3.30 -14.76 -9.06
N PRO A 33 3.22 -15.63 -8.03
CA PRO A 33 2.87 -17.06 -8.25
C PRO A 33 1.49 -17.25 -8.87
N ALA A 34 0.50 -16.45 -8.46
CA ALA A 34 -0.86 -16.56 -9.00
C ALA A 34 -0.92 -16.13 -10.48
N LEU A 35 -0.14 -15.12 -10.87
CA LEU A 35 -0.04 -14.68 -12.27
C LEU A 35 0.46 -15.80 -13.20
N THR A 36 1.32 -16.71 -12.70
CA THR A 36 1.81 -17.85 -13.52
C THR A 36 0.71 -18.84 -13.91
N LYS A 37 -0.46 -18.79 -13.27
CA LYS A 37 -1.62 -19.59 -13.68
C LYS A 37 -2.19 -19.14 -15.02
N TYR A 38 -2.07 -17.87 -15.33
CA TYR A 38 -2.67 -17.22 -16.51
C TYR A 38 -1.64 -16.86 -17.58
N PHE A 39 -0.37 -16.66 -17.19
CA PHE A 39 0.69 -16.12 -18.05
C PHE A 39 1.98 -16.93 -17.92
N ASP A 40 2.80 -16.86 -18.96
CA ASP A 40 4.23 -17.13 -18.88
C ASP A 40 4.95 -15.85 -18.41
N VAL A 41 5.31 -15.83 -17.11
CA VAL A 41 5.72 -14.59 -16.41
C VAL A 41 7.23 -14.44 -16.44
N THR A 42 7.69 -13.25 -16.86
CA THR A 42 9.06 -12.76 -16.61
C THR A 42 9.01 -11.53 -15.71
N MET A 43 9.80 -11.50 -14.64
CA MET A 43 9.90 -10.34 -13.74
C MET A 43 11.08 -9.47 -14.11
N ALA A 44 10.89 -8.12 -14.12
CA ALA A 44 11.94 -7.14 -14.35
C ALA A 44 11.96 -6.07 -13.23
N THR A 45 13.15 -5.73 -12.72
CA THR A 45 13.30 -4.69 -11.68
C THR A 45 14.67 -4.01 -11.78
N LEU A 46 14.76 -2.78 -11.29
CA LEU A 46 16.02 -2.03 -11.17
C LEU A 46 16.79 -2.41 -9.89
N GLU A 47 16.07 -2.86 -8.87
CA GLU A 47 16.64 -3.35 -7.62
C GLU A 47 15.75 -4.45 -7.03
N SER A 48 16.37 -5.55 -6.60
CA SER A 48 15.66 -6.74 -6.14
C SER A 48 15.96 -7.04 -4.68
N SER A 49 14.93 -7.25 -3.88
CA SER A 49 15.08 -7.76 -2.51
C SER A 49 15.45 -9.25 -2.47
N ARG A 50 15.73 -9.76 -1.26
CA ARG A 50 15.95 -11.20 -1.02
C ARG A 50 14.68 -11.99 -1.27
N GLU A 51 13.56 -11.48 -0.81
CA GLU A 51 12.23 -12.09 -0.89
C GLU A 51 11.78 -12.23 -2.36
N LEU A 52 11.96 -11.18 -3.18
CA LEU A 52 11.66 -11.25 -4.62
C LEU A 52 12.49 -12.33 -5.32
N LYS A 53 13.80 -12.39 -5.03
CA LYS A 53 14.69 -13.40 -5.62
C LYS A 53 14.30 -14.82 -5.22
N GLN A 54 13.85 -14.99 -3.98
CA GLN A 54 13.37 -16.28 -3.47
C GLN A 54 12.07 -16.67 -4.17
N CYS A 55 11.07 -15.79 -4.20
CA CYS A 55 9.80 -16.01 -4.88
C CYS A 55 10.00 -16.39 -6.37
N CYS A 56 10.84 -15.64 -7.09
CA CYS A 56 11.13 -15.94 -8.49
C CYS A 56 11.77 -17.32 -8.69
N ARG A 57 12.72 -17.73 -7.80
CA ARG A 57 13.34 -19.05 -7.88
C ARG A 57 12.35 -20.18 -7.59
N GLU A 58 11.55 -20.04 -6.54
CA GLU A 58 10.57 -21.06 -6.12
C GLU A 58 9.49 -21.29 -7.15
N ASN A 59 9.16 -20.27 -7.95
CA ASN A 59 8.09 -20.31 -8.96
C ASN A 59 8.64 -20.37 -10.40
N ALA A 60 9.93 -20.62 -10.60
CA ALA A 60 10.59 -20.68 -11.90
C ALA A 60 10.37 -19.44 -12.79
N ILE A 61 10.25 -18.25 -12.17
CA ILE A 61 10.04 -16.96 -12.87
C ILE A 61 11.41 -16.36 -13.22
N PRO A 62 11.73 -16.13 -14.51
CA PRO A 62 12.94 -15.41 -14.92
C PRO A 62 12.97 -14.02 -14.32
N LEU A 63 14.12 -13.62 -13.76
CA LEU A 63 14.32 -12.31 -13.14
C LEU A 63 15.36 -11.49 -13.91
N LEU A 64 14.91 -10.44 -14.58
CA LEU A 64 15.75 -9.45 -15.28
C LEU A 64 16.07 -8.27 -14.35
N LYS A 65 17.38 -8.02 -14.17
CA LYS A 65 17.85 -6.93 -13.30
C LYS A 65 19.22 -6.41 -13.75
N PRO A 66 19.59 -5.17 -13.43
CA PRO A 66 20.90 -4.64 -13.76
C PRO A 66 22.00 -5.33 -12.94
N LYS A 67 23.23 -5.29 -13.46
CA LYS A 67 24.41 -5.78 -12.70
C LYS A 67 24.66 -4.95 -11.44
N ILE A 68 24.46 -3.63 -11.52
CA ILE A 68 24.56 -2.69 -10.40
C ILE A 68 23.15 -2.18 -10.10
N PRO A 69 22.62 -2.38 -8.88
CA PRO A 69 21.30 -1.88 -8.50
C PRO A 69 21.18 -0.38 -8.72
N TRP A 70 20.04 0.05 -9.23
CA TRP A 70 19.73 1.47 -9.32
C TRP A 70 19.23 1.97 -7.96
N GLN A 71 19.73 3.13 -7.57
CA GLN A 71 19.27 3.81 -6.36
C GLN A 71 18.69 5.17 -6.70
N LYS A 72 17.61 5.51 -6.02
CA LYS A 72 17.01 6.84 -6.11
C LYS A 72 17.99 7.88 -5.58
N GLN A 73 18.26 8.89 -6.40
CA GLN A 73 19.10 9.99 -5.97
C GLN A 73 18.35 10.89 -4.98
N THR A 74 18.93 11.09 -3.82
CA THR A 74 18.42 11.99 -2.78
C THR A 74 19.22 13.31 -2.81
N GLY A 75 18.52 14.44 -2.67
CA GLY A 75 19.16 15.77 -2.61
C GLY A 75 18.38 16.84 -3.37
N THR A 76 18.63 18.09 -2.99
CA THR A 76 17.90 19.24 -3.55
C THR A 76 18.08 19.37 -5.06
N PHE A 77 19.30 19.17 -5.55
CA PHE A 77 19.59 19.26 -6.98
C PHE A 77 18.87 18.19 -7.81
N SER A 78 18.94 16.90 -7.39
CA SER A 78 18.27 15.79 -8.07
C SER A 78 16.75 15.97 -8.08
N THR A 79 16.18 16.51 -7.01
CA THR A 79 14.75 16.80 -6.88
C THR A 79 14.32 17.91 -7.84
N VAL A 80 15.01 19.07 -7.84
CA VAL A 80 14.66 20.22 -8.69
C VAL A 80 14.79 19.88 -10.18
N TRP A 81 15.85 19.16 -10.56
CA TRP A 81 16.10 18.80 -11.96
C TRP A 81 15.41 17.51 -12.40
N ASN A 82 14.75 16.80 -11.48
CA ASN A 82 14.08 15.51 -11.72
C ASN A 82 14.98 14.53 -12.48
N THR A 83 16.16 14.28 -11.95
CA THR A 83 17.15 13.39 -12.59
C THR A 83 16.73 11.94 -12.56
N ASP A 84 15.86 11.54 -11.62
CA ASP A 84 15.46 10.15 -11.38
C ASP A 84 14.78 9.49 -12.59
N LEU A 85 13.86 10.19 -13.25
CA LEU A 85 13.19 9.66 -14.44
C LEU A 85 14.19 9.34 -15.57
N ARG A 86 15.17 10.21 -15.78
CA ARG A 86 16.21 10.02 -16.81
C ARG A 86 17.15 8.89 -16.44
N ASN A 87 17.58 8.86 -15.17
CA ASN A 87 18.53 7.88 -14.67
C ASN A 87 17.89 6.48 -14.60
N SER A 88 16.64 6.37 -14.16
CA SER A 88 15.90 5.10 -14.19
C SER A 88 15.68 4.60 -15.62
N THR A 89 15.32 5.48 -16.57
CA THR A 89 15.22 5.08 -18.00
C THR A 89 16.56 4.52 -18.51
N LYS A 90 17.69 5.14 -18.13
CA LYS A 90 19.03 4.65 -18.51
C LYS A 90 19.33 3.30 -17.84
N ALA A 91 18.96 3.14 -16.58
CA ALA A 91 19.15 1.90 -15.85
C ALA A 91 18.34 0.74 -16.46
N TRP A 92 17.07 0.99 -16.82
CA TRP A 92 16.24 0.02 -17.54
C TRP A 92 16.87 -0.42 -18.87
N LYS A 93 17.38 0.50 -19.65
CA LYS A 93 18.08 0.19 -20.92
C LYS A 93 19.33 -0.67 -20.73
N GLY A 94 19.98 -0.58 -19.58
CA GLY A 94 21.20 -1.32 -19.23
C GLY A 94 20.96 -2.75 -18.75
N ILE A 95 19.70 -3.20 -18.60
CA ILE A 95 19.40 -4.58 -18.19
C ILE A 95 19.59 -5.51 -19.38
N ALA A 96 20.49 -6.49 -19.22
CA ALA A 96 20.73 -7.52 -20.23
C ALA A 96 19.46 -8.34 -20.49
N GLY A 97 19.11 -8.57 -21.73
CA GLY A 97 17.93 -9.34 -22.14
C GLY A 97 16.60 -8.58 -22.09
N LEU A 98 16.53 -7.38 -21.47
CA LEU A 98 15.25 -6.65 -21.36
C LEU A 98 14.70 -6.20 -22.72
N ASN A 99 15.55 -5.71 -23.61
CA ASN A 99 15.11 -5.27 -24.94
C ASN A 99 14.55 -6.45 -25.76
N GLU A 100 15.16 -7.62 -25.65
CA GLU A 100 14.69 -8.84 -26.29
C GLU A 100 13.35 -9.30 -25.69
N ALA A 101 13.25 -9.32 -24.36
CA ALA A 101 11.99 -9.62 -23.68
C ALA A 101 10.87 -8.66 -24.09
N LEU A 102 11.11 -7.34 -24.12
CA LEU A 102 10.13 -6.35 -24.54
C LEU A 102 9.72 -6.45 -26.02
N ALA A 103 10.58 -6.99 -26.87
CA ALA A 103 10.27 -7.18 -28.30
C ALA A 103 9.37 -8.39 -28.54
N ASN A 104 9.45 -9.42 -27.66
CA ASN A 104 8.81 -10.71 -27.87
C ASN A 104 7.63 -10.97 -26.92
N VAL A 105 7.43 -10.14 -25.87
CA VAL A 105 6.36 -10.34 -24.90
C VAL A 105 4.99 -9.91 -25.45
N ASP A 106 3.94 -10.69 -25.13
CA ASP A 106 2.57 -10.40 -25.55
C ASP A 106 1.96 -9.24 -24.78
N ALA A 107 2.38 -9.03 -23.50
CA ALA A 107 1.85 -7.97 -22.65
C ALA A 107 2.87 -7.49 -21.60
N VAL A 108 2.70 -6.25 -21.13
CA VAL A 108 3.50 -5.66 -20.04
C VAL A 108 2.60 -5.19 -18.91
N HIS A 109 2.89 -5.63 -17.69
CA HIS A 109 2.27 -5.17 -16.46
C HIS A 109 3.30 -4.39 -15.62
N LEU A 110 3.12 -3.09 -15.49
CA LEU A 110 3.99 -2.21 -14.72
C LEU A 110 3.30 -1.76 -13.44
N VAL A 111 3.88 -2.07 -12.29
CA VAL A 111 3.45 -1.53 -11.00
C VAL A 111 4.21 -0.23 -10.73
N SER A 112 3.48 0.83 -10.35
CA SER A 112 4.08 2.13 -10.03
C SER A 112 5.00 2.05 -8.80
N GLY A 113 5.90 3.01 -8.72
CA GLY A 113 6.90 3.12 -7.65
C GLY A 113 8.15 3.84 -8.16
N ASP A 114 9.12 4.01 -7.26
CA ASP A 114 10.39 4.69 -7.60
C ASP A 114 11.08 3.99 -8.78
N GLY A 115 11.42 4.77 -9.80
CA GLY A 115 12.08 4.29 -11.03
C GLY A 115 11.17 3.57 -12.04
N SER A 116 9.95 3.16 -11.68
CA SER A 116 9.05 2.38 -12.56
C SER A 116 8.73 3.11 -13.87
N LEU A 117 8.36 4.38 -13.81
CA LEU A 117 7.94 5.15 -14.99
C LEU A 117 9.02 5.28 -16.09
N GLY A 118 10.29 5.05 -15.73
CA GLY A 118 11.39 5.01 -16.70
C GLY A 118 11.23 3.92 -17.75
N LEU A 119 10.54 2.82 -17.45
CA LEU A 119 10.29 1.71 -18.38
C LEU A 119 9.29 2.09 -19.49
N ILE A 120 8.32 2.95 -19.21
CA ILE A 120 7.24 3.30 -20.15
C ILE A 120 7.76 3.70 -21.53
N ARG A 121 8.92 4.37 -21.59
CA ARG A 121 9.54 4.84 -22.83
C ARG A 121 10.20 3.74 -23.66
N LEU A 122 10.40 2.56 -23.09
CA LEU A 122 11.10 1.44 -23.70
C LEU A 122 10.14 0.39 -24.27
N VAL A 123 8.93 0.32 -23.74
CA VAL A 123 7.91 -0.63 -24.22
C VAL A 123 7.46 -0.28 -25.62
N PRO A 124 7.48 -1.22 -26.59
CA PRO A 124 7.03 -0.98 -27.97
C PRO A 124 5.58 -0.49 -27.98
N LYS A 125 5.24 0.47 -28.86
CA LYS A 125 3.92 1.14 -28.85
C LYS A 125 2.73 0.18 -29.06
N LYS A 126 2.92 -0.91 -29.78
CA LYS A 126 1.87 -1.88 -30.09
C LYS A 126 1.63 -2.90 -28.98
N THR A 127 2.59 -3.08 -28.05
CA THR A 127 2.49 -4.05 -26.96
C THR A 127 1.39 -3.62 -26.00
N PRO A 128 0.42 -4.46 -25.69
CA PRO A 128 -0.57 -4.27 -24.65
C PRO A 128 0.10 -3.92 -23.31
N PHE A 129 -0.34 -2.84 -22.66
CA PHE A 129 0.39 -2.28 -21.53
C PHE A 129 -0.56 -1.86 -20.42
N HIS A 130 -0.53 -2.57 -19.33
CA HIS A 130 -1.23 -2.23 -18.10
C HIS A 130 -0.30 -1.49 -17.13
N LEU A 131 -0.69 -0.29 -16.72
CA LEU A 131 -0.06 0.46 -15.62
C LEU A 131 -0.93 0.34 -14.36
N HIS A 132 -0.51 -0.50 -13.42
CA HIS A 132 -1.09 -0.52 -12.09
C HIS A 132 -0.48 0.62 -11.28
N MET A 133 -1.12 1.77 -11.37
CA MET A 133 -0.73 2.95 -10.64
C MET A 133 -1.43 2.94 -9.29
N LEU A 134 -0.79 2.34 -8.28
CA LEU A 134 -1.34 2.21 -6.93
C LEU A 134 -1.93 3.53 -6.42
N GLU A 135 -1.22 4.62 -6.69
CA GLU A 135 -1.65 6.02 -6.49
C GLU A 135 -0.75 6.96 -7.30
N PRO A 136 -1.18 8.18 -7.66
CA PRO A 136 -0.27 9.22 -8.13
C PRO A 136 0.80 9.51 -7.09
N HIS A 137 2.01 9.86 -7.52
CA HIS A 137 3.14 10.07 -6.62
C HIS A 137 2.82 11.17 -5.58
N ARG A 138 2.40 10.78 -4.37
CA ARG A 138 1.90 11.67 -3.32
C ARG A 138 2.84 12.83 -3.02
N GLY A 139 4.14 12.56 -2.88
CA GLY A 139 5.13 13.61 -2.64
C GLY A 139 5.24 14.67 -3.73
N LEU A 140 4.68 14.45 -4.94
CA LEU A 140 4.58 15.47 -5.98
C LEU A 140 3.28 16.28 -5.91
N TYR A 141 2.18 15.65 -5.50
CA TYR A 141 0.83 16.22 -5.67
C TYR A 141 0.15 16.58 -4.36
N GLU A 142 0.67 16.12 -3.22
CA GLU A 142 0.09 16.33 -1.90
C GLU A 142 1.10 16.97 -0.95
N ASP A 143 0.65 17.94 -0.18
CA ASP A 143 1.52 18.61 0.81
C ASP A 143 1.69 17.76 2.09
N VAL A 144 0.79 16.81 2.35
CA VAL A 144 0.78 16.01 3.59
C VAL A 144 2.11 15.30 3.88
N LEU A 145 2.85 14.90 2.83
CA LEU A 145 4.17 14.29 2.99
C LEU A 145 5.30 15.30 3.28
N HIS A 146 5.01 16.60 3.18
CA HIS A 146 5.96 17.68 3.48
C HIS A 146 5.75 18.28 4.86
N LEU A 147 4.84 17.70 5.65
CA LEU A 147 4.57 18.10 7.03
C LEU A 147 5.42 17.29 8.02
N GLY A 148 5.79 17.93 9.14
CA GLY A 148 6.38 17.29 10.31
C GLY A 148 5.36 16.44 11.04
N VAL A 149 5.78 15.71 12.06
CA VAL A 149 4.92 14.85 12.87
C VAL A 149 3.77 15.62 13.54
N ASP A 150 3.98 16.91 13.81
CA ASP A 150 3.02 17.84 14.41
C ASP A 150 2.11 18.55 13.39
N GLY A 151 2.13 18.15 12.14
CA GLY A 151 1.35 18.76 11.04
C GLY A 151 1.88 20.10 10.55
N LYS A 152 2.98 20.61 11.11
CA LYS A 152 3.59 21.85 10.61
C LYS A 152 4.47 21.57 9.40
N PRO A 153 4.55 22.51 8.45
CA PRO A 153 5.42 22.35 7.30
C PRO A 153 6.91 22.19 7.69
N LYS A 154 7.56 21.11 7.22
CA LYS A 154 9.03 20.92 7.37
C LYS A 154 9.83 22.01 6.68
N ARG A 155 9.25 22.61 5.63
CA ARG A 155 9.82 23.70 4.82
C ARG A 155 8.69 24.56 4.26
N ASN A 156 9.00 25.75 3.76
CA ASN A 156 8.01 26.59 3.08
C ASN A 156 7.34 25.81 1.92
N LEU A 157 6.03 25.59 2.01
CA LEU A 157 5.28 24.78 1.04
C LEU A 157 5.24 25.41 -0.35
N SER A 158 5.18 26.75 -0.46
CA SER A 158 5.19 27.42 -1.76
C SER A 158 6.52 27.19 -2.48
N PHE A 159 7.64 27.27 -1.75
CA PHE A 159 8.96 26.94 -2.29
C PHE A 159 9.06 25.45 -2.69
N THR A 160 8.55 24.55 -1.86
CA THR A 160 8.52 23.11 -2.14
C THR A 160 7.71 22.83 -3.41
N ARG A 161 6.52 23.43 -3.54
CA ARG A 161 5.68 23.31 -4.73
C ARG A 161 6.39 23.83 -5.99
N PHE A 162 7.10 24.94 -5.90
CA PHE A 162 7.90 25.48 -6.99
C PHE A 162 9.05 24.51 -7.37
N ALA A 163 9.81 24.04 -6.40
CA ALA A 163 10.93 23.12 -6.62
C ALA A 163 10.48 21.80 -7.31
N LEU A 164 9.28 21.32 -6.99
CA LEU A 164 8.70 20.11 -7.58
C LEU A 164 8.01 20.34 -8.94
N SER A 165 7.91 21.57 -9.42
CA SER A 165 7.15 21.91 -10.64
C SER A 165 7.64 21.19 -11.89
N LYS A 166 8.96 21.03 -12.02
CA LYS A 166 9.56 20.28 -13.14
C LYS A 166 9.24 18.78 -13.04
N ALA A 167 9.36 18.20 -11.84
CA ALA A 167 9.05 16.79 -11.61
C ALA A 167 7.57 16.48 -11.92
N ARG A 168 6.63 17.32 -11.49
CA ARG A 168 5.21 17.21 -11.86
C ARG A 168 4.97 17.28 -13.37
N ARG A 169 5.66 18.19 -14.05
CA ARG A 169 5.54 18.34 -15.52
C ARG A 169 6.04 17.08 -16.23
N ASP A 170 7.19 16.57 -15.82
CA ASP A 170 7.80 15.39 -16.43
C ASP A 170 6.96 14.13 -16.15
N ASP A 171 6.43 13.98 -14.95
CA ASP A 171 5.51 12.92 -14.56
C ASP A 171 4.24 12.93 -15.43
N ARG A 172 3.54 14.07 -15.50
CA ARG A 172 2.36 14.23 -16.37
C ARG A 172 2.66 13.95 -17.85
N LYS A 173 3.84 14.34 -18.36
CA LYS A 173 4.25 14.05 -19.73
C LYS A 173 4.40 12.56 -19.98
N VAL A 174 4.98 11.82 -19.03
CA VAL A 174 5.14 10.36 -19.15
C VAL A 174 3.80 9.66 -19.14
N ILE A 175 2.92 10.01 -18.20
CA ILE A 175 1.58 9.43 -18.14
C ILE A 175 0.75 9.82 -19.36
N SER A 176 0.79 11.08 -19.80
CA SER A 176 0.11 11.48 -21.05
C SER A 176 0.61 10.71 -22.28
N ALA A 177 1.91 10.42 -22.35
CA ALA A 177 2.45 9.60 -23.44
C ALA A 177 2.03 8.13 -23.33
N PHE A 178 1.88 7.61 -22.10
CA PHE A 178 1.34 6.28 -21.85
C PHE A 178 -0.13 6.20 -22.30
N LEU A 179 -0.98 7.14 -21.90
CA LEU A 179 -2.40 7.18 -22.23
C LEU A 179 -2.71 7.33 -23.72
N LYS A 180 -1.75 7.85 -24.51
CA LYS A 180 -1.87 7.94 -25.98
C LYS A 180 -1.55 6.64 -26.71
N ARG A 181 -1.20 5.57 -26.01
CA ARG A 181 -0.95 4.26 -26.60
C ARG A 181 -2.29 3.59 -26.93
N PRO A 182 -2.42 2.89 -28.05
CA PRO A 182 -3.69 2.28 -28.46
C PRO A 182 -4.14 1.19 -27.46
N ASN A 183 -3.22 0.35 -27.00
CA ASN A 183 -3.53 -0.81 -26.17
C ASN A 183 -2.97 -0.59 -24.75
N SER A 184 -3.48 0.43 -24.04
CA SER A 184 -3.03 0.72 -22.67
C SER A 184 -4.19 0.93 -21.72
N ARG A 185 -4.00 0.47 -20.47
CA ARG A 185 -4.94 0.65 -19.38
C ARG A 185 -4.21 1.10 -18.13
N ILE A 186 -4.83 2.02 -17.39
CA ILE A 186 -4.36 2.46 -16.07
C ILE A 186 -5.41 2.09 -15.01
N ASN A 187 -4.95 1.52 -13.89
CA ASN A 187 -5.79 1.19 -12.76
C ASN A 187 -5.15 1.67 -11.47
N GLY A 188 -5.98 2.19 -10.55
CA GLY A 188 -5.63 2.38 -9.14
C GLY A 188 -5.70 1.08 -8.35
N ASN A 189 -5.45 1.16 -7.04
CA ASN A 189 -5.64 0.02 -6.13
C ASN A 189 -6.94 0.11 -5.31
N SER A 190 -7.73 1.18 -5.49
CA SER A 190 -9.02 1.42 -4.85
C SER A 190 -9.84 2.40 -5.69
N SER A 191 -11.12 2.58 -5.37
CA SER A 191 -11.95 3.64 -5.95
C SER A 191 -11.33 5.02 -5.71
N TYR A 192 -10.88 5.28 -4.48
CA TYR A 192 -10.18 6.52 -4.13
C TYR A 192 -8.94 6.77 -4.98
N SER A 193 -8.07 5.77 -5.16
CA SER A 193 -6.88 5.96 -5.99
C SER A 193 -7.21 6.16 -7.47
N ALA A 194 -8.30 5.57 -7.98
CA ALA A 194 -8.81 5.83 -9.32
C ALA A 194 -9.28 7.29 -9.48
N GLU A 195 -10.02 7.82 -8.50
CA GLU A 195 -10.41 9.24 -8.45
C GLU A 195 -9.19 10.17 -8.39
N ARG A 196 -8.17 9.81 -7.60
CA ARG A 196 -6.90 10.55 -7.53
C ARG A 196 -6.17 10.55 -8.87
N ILE A 197 -6.15 9.43 -9.60
CA ILE A 197 -5.60 9.34 -10.96
C ILE A 197 -6.35 10.28 -11.90
N GLN A 198 -7.68 10.28 -11.86
CA GLN A 198 -8.50 11.19 -12.66
C GLN A 198 -8.21 12.66 -12.32
N ALA A 199 -8.15 13.02 -11.04
CA ALA A 199 -7.88 14.39 -10.60
C ALA A 199 -6.49 14.89 -11.02
N VAL A 200 -5.46 14.03 -11.01
CA VAL A 200 -4.08 14.41 -11.32
C VAL A 200 -3.78 14.38 -12.81
N TYR A 201 -4.28 13.38 -13.54
CA TYR A 201 -3.91 13.12 -14.94
C TYR A 201 -5.04 13.39 -15.94
N GLY A 202 -6.27 13.60 -15.47
CA GLY A 202 -7.43 13.89 -16.33
C GLY A 202 -7.88 12.71 -17.19
N CYS A 203 -7.66 11.47 -16.72
CA CYS A 203 -8.05 10.26 -17.43
C CYS A 203 -8.97 9.40 -16.58
N ASP A 204 -9.84 8.65 -17.21
CA ASP A 204 -10.64 7.62 -16.56
C ASP A 204 -9.74 6.44 -16.18
N ALA A 205 -9.87 5.97 -14.93
CA ALA A 205 -9.12 4.85 -14.39
C ALA A 205 -10.07 3.91 -13.64
N GLY A 206 -9.94 2.62 -13.91
CA GLY A 206 -10.53 1.61 -13.04
C GLY A 206 -9.64 1.35 -11.81
N PHE A 207 -9.99 0.32 -11.05
CA PHE A 207 -9.14 -0.12 -9.94
C PHE A 207 -9.07 -1.65 -9.85
N ILE A 208 -7.99 -2.13 -9.23
CA ILE A 208 -7.78 -3.54 -8.88
C ILE A 208 -7.28 -3.54 -7.44
N HIS A 209 -8.07 -4.07 -6.51
CA HIS A 209 -7.70 -4.15 -5.11
C HIS A 209 -6.42 -4.99 -4.91
N PRO A 210 -5.57 -4.65 -3.93
CA PRO A 210 -4.42 -5.48 -3.57
C PRO A 210 -4.88 -6.81 -2.99
N SER A 211 -3.99 -7.80 -2.97
CA SER A 211 -4.27 -9.08 -2.34
C SER A 211 -3.90 -9.09 -0.86
N VAL A 212 -4.47 -10.03 -0.12
CA VAL A 212 -4.15 -10.31 1.29
C VAL A 212 -3.88 -11.80 1.44
N ASP A 213 -2.87 -12.13 2.24
CA ASP A 213 -2.65 -13.49 2.71
C ASP A 213 -3.32 -13.68 4.08
N PHE A 214 -4.49 -14.29 4.06
CA PHE A 214 -5.25 -14.54 5.28
C PHE A 214 -4.69 -15.66 6.13
N SER A 215 -3.68 -16.40 5.68
CA SER A 215 -3.00 -17.39 6.52
C SER A 215 -2.23 -16.74 7.68
N GLU A 216 -1.86 -15.47 7.53
CA GLU A 216 -1.20 -14.68 8.58
C GLU A 216 -2.17 -14.14 9.64
N PHE A 217 -3.49 -14.08 9.32
CA PHE A 217 -4.52 -13.47 10.17
C PHE A 217 -5.68 -14.46 10.37
N THR A 218 -5.55 -15.33 11.36
CA THR A 218 -6.59 -16.34 11.65
C THR A 218 -7.66 -15.77 12.59
N PRO A 219 -8.94 -16.17 12.44
CA PRO A 219 -9.99 -15.75 13.38
C PRO A 219 -9.85 -16.38 14.77
N GLU A 220 -9.10 -17.47 14.87
CA GLU A 220 -8.90 -18.25 16.10
C GLU A 220 -7.51 -17.99 16.69
N VAL A 221 -7.44 -17.98 18.02
CA VAL A 221 -6.16 -17.87 18.74
C VAL A 221 -5.41 -19.18 18.64
N THR A 222 -4.14 -19.12 18.20
CA THR A 222 -3.28 -20.31 18.20
C THR A 222 -2.41 -20.36 19.47
N GLU A 223 -1.88 -21.56 19.78
CA GLU A 223 -0.95 -21.71 20.90
C GLU A 223 0.35 -20.93 20.67
N GLU A 224 0.83 -20.91 19.42
CA GLU A 224 2.02 -20.15 19.01
C GLU A 224 1.78 -18.64 19.20
N GLU A 225 0.57 -18.13 18.92
CA GLU A 225 0.20 -16.73 19.17
C GLU A 225 0.28 -16.43 20.68
N ASN A 226 -0.26 -17.32 21.52
CA ASN A 226 -0.21 -17.14 22.97
C ASN A 226 1.22 -17.15 23.51
N GLN A 227 2.08 -18.07 23.03
CA GLN A 227 3.48 -18.12 23.40
C GLN A 227 4.24 -16.87 22.99
N ALA A 228 4.05 -16.41 21.74
CA ALA A 228 4.67 -15.18 21.25
C ALA A 228 4.21 -13.93 22.04
N TRP A 229 3.01 -13.99 22.62
CA TRP A 229 2.46 -12.91 23.42
C TRP A 229 3.07 -12.79 24.82
N ILE A 230 3.47 -13.89 25.46
CA ILE A 230 4.05 -13.92 26.82
C ILE A 230 5.38 -13.11 26.89
N GLU A 231 6.03 -12.88 25.76
CA GLU A 231 7.29 -12.12 25.68
C GLU A 231 7.13 -10.59 25.85
N PHE A 232 5.91 -10.06 26.04
CA PHE A 232 5.64 -8.62 26.14
C PHE A 232 5.31 -8.18 27.56
N ASP A 233 6.32 -7.69 28.30
CA ASP A 233 6.14 -7.14 29.67
C ASP A 233 5.74 -5.64 29.69
N GLU A 234 5.74 -4.94 28.54
CA GLU A 234 5.62 -3.48 28.49
C GLU A 234 4.28 -2.96 27.93
N LEU A 235 3.24 -3.79 27.89
CA LEU A 235 1.93 -3.35 27.42
C LEU A 235 1.33 -2.27 28.31
N PRO A 236 0.66 -1.24 27.73
CA PRO A 236 -0.12 -0.31 28.54
C PRO A 236 -1.25 -1.04 29.25
N ASP A 237 -1.58 -0.60 30.45
CA ASP A 237 -2.78 -1.09 31.15
C ASP A 237 -4.01 -0.88 30.26
N PRO A 238 -4.92 -1.87 30.18
CA PRO A 238 -6.15 -1.73 29.40
C PRO A 238 -7.07 -0.64 30.01
N PRO A 239 -7.93 0.00 29.18
CA PRO A 239 -8.15 -0.29 27.76
C PRO A 239 -7.13 0.44 26.85
N TRP A 240 -6.74 -0.19 25.73
CA TRP A 240 -5.96 0.47 24.69
C TRP A 240 -6.51 0.16 23.30
N VAL A 241 -6.14 1.02 22.35
CA VAL A 241 -6.36 0.83 20.92
C VAL A 241 -5.02 0.73 20.19
N THR A 242 -5.00 0.11 19.02
CA THR A 242 -3.79 -0.02 18.21
C THR A 242 -3.93 0.74 16.89
N THR A 243 -2.90 1.49 16.53
CA THR A 243 -2.73 2.06 15.18
C THR A 243 -1.51 1.45 14.50
N ILE A 244 -1.63 1.16 13.19
CA ILE A 244 -0.56 0.53 12.40
C ILE A 244 -0.10 1.50 11.33
N GLY A 245 1.13 1.97 11.44
CA GLY A 245 1.74 2.91 10.52
C GLY A 245 2.97 3.58 11.12
N HIS A 246 3.83 4.13 10.28
CA HIS A 246 4.99 4.87 10.77
C HIS A 246 4.58 6.18 11.45
N ALA A 247 5.47 6.75 12.29
CA ALA A 247 5.20 7.92 13.13
C ALA A 247 4.93 9.23 12.37
N GLY A 248 5.20 9.29 11.04
CA GLY A 248 5.00 10.52 10.27
C GLY A 248 3.54 10.97 10.20
N TRP A 249 3.34 12.28 10.06
CA TRP A 249 2.03 12.95 10.03
C TRP A 249 0.99 12.25 9.16
N VAL A 250 1.39 11.80 7.96
CA VAL A 250 0.50 11.15 6.99
C VAL A 250 -0.24 9.94 7.53
N LYS A 251 0.25 9.32 8.60
CA LYS A 251 -0.40 8.16 9.24
C LYS A 251 -1.33 8.55 10.40
N GLY A 252 -1.44 9.83 10.71
CA GLY A 252 -2.43 10.36 11.67
C GLY A 252 -2.15 10.01 13.13
N GLY A 253 -0.94 9.55 13.48
CA GLY A 253 -0.61 9.19 14.87
C GLY A 253 -0.75 10.35 15.85
N TRP A 254 -0.34 11.56 15.45
CA TRP A 254 -0.49 12.79 16.24
C TRP A 254 -1.96 13.12 16.53
N GLU A 255 -2.81 13.01 15.50
CA GLU A 255 -4.25 13.27 15.61
C GLU A 255 -4.96 12.20 16.43
N THR A 256 -4.53 10.92 16.26
CA THR A 256 -5.03 9.81 17.08
C THR A 256 -4.75 10.04 18.57
N ILE A 257 -3.55 10.49 18.93
CA ILE A 257 -3.21 10.86 20.31
C ILE A 257 -4.11 12.01 20.80
N SER A 258 -4.31 13.04 19.97
CA SER A 258 -5.18 14.17 20.31
C SER A 258 -6.63 13.75 20.52
N MET A 259 -7.13 12.85 19.71
CA MET A 259 -8.48 12.28 19.81
C MET A 259 -8.66 11.44 21.09
N LEU A 260 -7.64 10.70 21.53
CA LEU A 260 -7.68 9.88 22.73
C LEU A 260 -7.55 10.68 24.04
N ALA A 261 -7.20 11.96 23.97
CA ALA A 261 -7.05 12.79 25.16
C ALA A 261 -8.34 12.81 26.00
N GLY A 262 -8.23 12.44 27.29
CA GLY A 262 -9.36 12.37 28.23
C GLY A 262 -10.30 11.18 28.05
N SER A 263 -10.07 10.28 27.09
CA SER A 263 -10.90 9.08 26.86
C SER A 263 -10.63 7.94 27.86
N GLY A 264 -9.47 7.95 28.51
CA GLY A 264 -9.01 6.82 29.36
C GLY A 264 -8.36 5.68 28.58
N PHE A 265 -8.31 5.73 27.25
CA PHE A 265 -7.65 4.71 26.43
C PHE A 265 -6.16 5.01 26.25
N GLY A 266 -5.34 3.94 26.29
CA GLY A 266 -3.97 3.97 25.83
C GLY A 266 -3.87 3.76 24.32
N LEU A 267 -2.72 4.09 23.73
CA LEU A 267 -2.41 3.88 22.33
C LEU A 267 -1.18 3.00 22.16
N VAL A 268 -1.30 1.98 21.31
CA VAL A 268 -0.15 1.24 20.79
C VAL A 268 0.06 1.63 19.34
N LEU A 269 1.25 2.18 19.01
CA LEU A 269 1.60 2.57 17.65
C LEU A 269 2.65 1.60 17.09
N VAL A 270 2.23 0.78 16.13
CA VAL A 270 3.08 -0.21 15.47
C VAL A 270 3.57 0.33 14.12
N GLY A 271 4.88 0.33 13.91
CA GLY A 271 5.45 0.71 12.59
C GLY A 271 6.68 1.59 12.67
N GLY A 272 7.04 2.05 13.87
CA GLY A 272 8.24 2.86 14.10
C GLY A 272 8.25 4.19 13.33
N GLY A 273 9.44 4.72 13.07
CA GLY A 273 9.62 6.00 12.38
C GLY A 273 11.03 6.52 12.56
N LEU A 274 11.29 7.75 12.14
CA LEU A 274 12.49 8.46 12.52
C LEU A 274 12.46 8.71 14.02
N PHE A 275 13.62 8.65 14.67
CA PHE A 275 13.73 8.84 16.12
C PHE A 275 13.00 10.11 16.60
N GLU A 276 13.24 11.23 15.94
CA GLU A 276 12.62 12.52 16.28
C GLU A 276 11.09 12.53 16.08
N GLU A 277 10.57 11.76 15.11
CA GLU A 277 9.12 11.65 14.89
C GLU A 277 8.47 10.81 16.00
N VAL A 278 9.10 9.72 16.41
CA VAL A 278 8.63 8.88 17.51
C VAL A 278 8.69 9.62 18.85
N GLU A 279 9.82 10.29 19.13
CA GLU A 279 9.98 11.10 20.34
C GLU A 279 8.93 12.22 20.41
N GLY A 280 8.70 12.92 19.28
CA GLY A 280 7.66 13.95 19.21
C GLY A 280 6.25 13.42 19.48
N LEU A 281 5.93 12.16 19.09
CA LEU A 281 4.66 11.52 19.44
C LEU A 281 4.59 11.20 20.95
N HIS A 282 5.66 10.73 21.57
CA HIS A 282 5.71 10.49 23.02
C HIS A 282 5.53 11.78 23.81
N ASP A 283 6.19 12.88 23.41
CA ASP A 283 6.03 14.18 24.04
C ASP A 283 4.58 14.67 23.92
N HIS A 284 3.98 14.51 22.73
CA HIS A 284 2.59 14.89 22.52
C HIS A 284 1.63 14.04 23.36
N ALA A 285 1.84 12.72 23.44
CA ALA A 285 1.03 11.81 24.24
C ALA A 285 1.11 12.17 25.74
N ASN A 286 2.32 12.44 26.26
CA ASN A 286 2.53 12.88 27.63
C ASN A 286 1.80 14.20 27.91
N ALA A 287 1.91 15.19 27.02
CA ALA A 287 1.20 16.47 27.13
C ALA A 287 -0.33 16.35 27.10
N ARG A 288 -0.86 15.27 26.51
CA ARG A 288 -2.29 14.96 26.41
C ARG A 288 -2.79 13.96 27.44
N GLY A 289 -1.92 13.43 28.29
CA GLY A 289 -2.25 12.41 29.28
C GLY A 289 -2.63 11.06 28.65
N VAL A 290 -2.16 10.76 27.45
CA VAL A 290 -2.37 9.48 26.76
C VAL A 290 -1.16 8.57 26.97
N LYS A 291 -1.38 7.36 27.47
CA LYS A 291 -0.32 6.35 27.56
C LYS A 291 0.00 5.84 26.15
N LEU A 292 1.20 6.13 25.63
CA LEU A 292 1.67 5.67 24.32
C LEU A 292 2.73 4.58 24.50
N TRP A 293 2.56 3.48 23.79
CA TRP A 293 3.58 2.46 23.63
C TRP A 293 3.94 2.30 22.12
N THR A 294 5.23 2.32 21.82
CA THR A 294 5.76 2.08 20.48
C THR A 294 6.62 0.83 20.52
N PRO A 295 6.03 -0.36 20.25
CA PRO A 295 6.76 -1.62 20.34
C PRO A 295 7.94 -1.67 19.37
N PRO A 296 8.97 -2.51 19.67
CA PRO A 296 9.98 -2.87 18.70
C PRO A 296 9.34 -3.60 17.51
N ARG A 297 10.15 -4.01 16.52
CA ARG A 297 9.63 -4.76 15.39
C ARG A 297 8.97 -6.07 15.85
N LEU A 298 7.68 -6.19 15.62
CA LEU A 298 6.87 -7.36 15.95
C LEU A 298 7.00 -8.45 14.88
N SER A 299 6.91 -9.71 15.28
CA SER A 299 6.60 -10.82 14.37
C SER A 299 5.13 -10.77 13.95
N ASN A 300 4.75 -11.51 12.91
CA ASN A 300 3.35 -11.58 12.47
C ASN A 300 2.43 -12.12 13.59
N LEU A 301 2.88 -13.15 14.33
CA LEU A 301 2.12 -13.70 15.47
C LEU A 301 1.92 -12.67 16.60
N GLN A 302 2.98 -11.91 16.93
CA GLN A 302 2.90 -10.85 17.91
C GLN A 302 1.96 -9.73 17.48
N LEU A 303 2.01 -9.32 16.20
CA LEU A 303 1.10 -8.32 15.65
C LEU A 303 -0.35 -8.80 15.68
N THR A 304 -0.61 -10.04 15.25
CA THR A 304 -1.95 -10.65 15.29
C THR A 304 -2.48 -10.71 16.71
N GLY A 305 -1.66 -11.16 17.66
CA GLY A 305 -2.01 -11.20 19.08
C GLY A 305 -2.31 -9.82 19.67
N LEU A 306 -1.52 -8.80 19.31
CA LEU A 306 -1.75 -7.41 19.71
C LEU A 306 -3.08 -6.87 19.14
N MET A 307 -3.31 -7.06 17.83
CA MET A 307 -4.55 -6.62 17.20
C MET A 307 -5.78 -7.25 17.88
N ARG A 308 -5.74 -8.54 18.14
CA ARG A 308 -6.85 -9.29 18.75
C ARG A 308 -7.19 -8.82 20.17
N ARG A 309 -6.17 -8.40 20.93
CA ARG A 309 -6.32 -7.94 22.31
C ARG A 309 -6.65 -6.46 22.44
N SER A 310 -6.50 -5.70 21.36
CA SER A 310 -6.92 -4.30 21.30
C SER A 310 -8.44 -4.16 21.39
N VAL A 311 -8.91 -3.07 22.00
CA VAL A 311 -10.33 -2.73 21.97
C VAL A 311 -10.79 -2.49 20.54
N ALA A 312 -9.98 -1.76 19.76
CA ALA A 312 -10.18 -1.51 18.36
C ALA A 312 -8.83 -1.25 17.65
N ILE A 313 -8.81 -1.48 16.36
CA ILE A 313 -7.78 -0.94 15.48
C ILE A 313 -8.27 0.42 14.98
N VAL A 314 -7.44 1.45 15.14
CA VAL A 314 -7.80 2.83 14.79
C VAL A 314 -6.84 3.43 13.77
N SER A 315 -7.33 4.30 12.90
CA SER A 315 -6.44 5.08 12.03
C SER A 315 -7.06 6.40 11.63
N MET A 316 -6.26 7.46 11.77
CA MET A 316 -6.53 8.79 11.24
C MET A 316 -5.59 9.11 10.06
N ALA A 317 -5.16 8.12 9.30
CA ALA A 317 -4.27 8.30 8.16
C ALA A 317 -4.90 9.20 7.10
N HIS A 318 -4.10 10.12 6.54
CA HIS A 318 -4.54 11.03 5.50
C HIS A 318 -4.52 10.35 4.14
N GLY A 319 -5.69 10.22 3.49
CA GLY A 319 -5.80 9.73 2.13
C GLY A 319 -5.09 8.39 1.90
N GLU A 320 -5.34 7.39 2.75
CA GLU A 320 -4.76 6.06 2.56
C GLU A 320 -5.24 5.47 1.22
N PRO A 321 -4.36 4.93 0.36
CA PRO A 321 -4.75 4.50 -0.98
C PRO A 321 -5.78 3.40 -1.02
N PHE A 322 -5.67 2.37 -0.16
CA PHE A 322 -6.66 1.29 -0.01
C PHE A 322 -6.96 1.01 1.46
N GLY A 323 -5.91 0.85 2.27
CA GLY A 323 -6.04 0.48 3.68
C GLY A 323 -6.24 -1.02 3.88
N LEU A 324 -5.15 -1.76 4.01
CA LEU A 324 -5.20 -3.19 4.35
C LEU A 324 -5.56 -3.42 5.82
N THR A 325 -5.26 -2.46 6.67
CA THR A 325 -5.43 -2.58 8.13
C THR A 325 -6.87 -2.88 8.58
N PRO A 326 -7.95 -2.30 8.00
CA PRO A 326 -9.31 -2.74 8.31
C PRO A 326 -9.56 -4.20 7.96
N ILE A 327 -9.03 -4.68 6.85
CA ILE A 327 -9.17 -6.07 6.40
C ILE A 327 -8.46 -7.03 7.37
N GLU A 328 -7.26 -6.66 7.82
CA GLU A 328 -6.49 -7.40 8.82
C GLU A 328 -7.26 -7.43 10.17
N ALA A 329 -7.84 -6.30 10.59
CA ALA A 329 -8.69 -6.21 11.78
C ALA A 329 -9.92 -7.13 11.69
N PHE A 330 -10.61 -7.16 10.53
CA PHE A 330 -11.75 -8.05 10.30
C PHE A 330 -11.36 -9.53 10.37
N ALA A 331 -10.19 -9.88 9.83
CA ALA A 331 -9.70 -11.25 9.82
C ALA A 331 -9.48 -11.78 11.26
N VAL A 332 -8.93 -10.94 12.15
CA VAL A 332 -8.72 -11.31 13.57
C VAL A 332 -9.95 -11.04 14.45
N GLY A 333 -11.00 -10.44 13.92
CA GLY A 333 -12.25 -10.16 14.64
C GLY A 333 -12.23 -8.95 15.56
N THR A 334 -11.30 -8.01 15.34
CA THR A 334 -11.17 -6.78 16.14
C THR A 334 -11.94 -5.63 15.47
N PRO A 335 -12.66 -4.79 16.24
CA PRO A 335 -13.32 -3.60 15.74
C PRO A 335 -12.38 -2.68 14.96
N ALA A 336 -12.86 -2.13 13.85
CA ALA A 336 -12.14 -1.19 13.01
C ALA A 336 -12.81 0.20 13.07
N LEU A 337 -12.08 1.22 13.57
CA LEU A 337 -12.55 2.59 13.70
C LEU A 337 -11.60 3.49 12.90
N PHE A 338 -12.04 4.00 11.76
CA PHE A 338 -11.17 4.68 10.82
C PHE A 338 -11.74 6.03 10.41
N VAL A 339 -10.86 6.95 10.05
CA VAL A 339 -11.28 8.23 9.49
C VAL A 339 -12.02 7.99 8.17
N ASP A 340 -13.09 8.74 7.94
CA ASP A 340 -13.89 8.68 6.72
C ASP A 340 -13.18 9.38 5.56
N GLU A 341 -12.04 8.81 5.15
CA GLU A 341 -11.20 9.32 4.07
C GLU A 341 -10.51 8.19 3.30
N GLY A 342 -10.22 8.46 2.03
CA GLY A 342 -9.37 7.60 1.22
C GLY A 342 -9.99 6.22 0.94
N GLY A 343 -9.12 5.24 0.74
CA GLY A 343 -9.52 3.87 0.42
C GLY A 343 -10.15 3.09 1.57
N PHE A 344 -10.24 3.67 2.78
CA PHE A 344 -10.99 3.04 3.87
C PHE A 344 -12.48 2.89 3.52
N GLN A 345 -13.02 3.77 2.68
CA GLN A 345 -14.40 3.73 2.19
C GLN A 345 -14.68 2.52 1.28
N ASP A 346 -13.65 1.90 0.68
CA ASP A 346 -13.82 0.65 -0.10
C ASP A 346 -14.00 -0.58 0.82
N THR A 347 -13.48 -0.51 2.05
CA THR A 347 -13.40 -1.65 2.97
C THR A 347 -14.39 -1.57 4.13
N LEU A 348 -14.65 -0.36 4.62
CA LEU A 348 -15.54 -0.10 5.76
C LEU A 348 -16.89 0.44 5.31
N GLU A 349 -17.93 0.00 6.00
CA GLU A 349 -19.28 0.54 5.94
C GLU A 349 -19.70 0.93 7.36
N ASP A 350 -19.96 2.24 7.58
CA ASP A 350 -20.21 2.82 8.90
C ASP A 350 -21.35 2.13 9.63
N GLY A 351 -21.12 1.74 10.89
CA GLY A 351 -22.10 1.04 11.76
C GLY A 351 -22.40 -0.41 11.36
N VAL A 352 -21.85 -0.92 10.25
CA VAL A 352 -22.10 -2.27 9.75
C VAL A 352 -20.96 -3.21 10.10
N ASN A 353 -19.72 -2.91 9.68
CA ASN A 353 -18.55 -3.73 9.93
C ASN A 353 -17.43 -2.99 10.71
N GLY A 354 -17.73 -1.80 11.20
CA GLY A 354 -16.87 -0.90 11.94
C GLY A 354 -17.42 0.51 11.90
N ARG A 355 -16.57 1.51 12.06
CA ARG A 355 -16.97 2.92 11.97
C ARG A 355 -16.08 3.69 11.01
N LEU A 356 -16.70 4.53 10.19
CA LEU A 356 -16.06 5.61 9.45
C LEU A 356 -16.42 6.95 10.11
N LEU A 357 -15.40 7.67 10.58
CA LEU A 357 -15.57 8.79 11.50
C LEU A 357 -14.98 10.08 10.93
N PRO A 358 -15.64 11.23 11.12
CA PRO A 358 -15.07 12.52 10.76
C PRO A 358 -13.75 12.77 11.53
N ARG A 359 -12.76 13.35 10.86
CA ARG A 359 -11.46 13.63 11.46
C ARG A 359 -11.53 14.62 12.62
N ASP A 360 -12.42 15.60 12.52
CA ASP A 360 -12.54 16.76 13.39
C ASP A 360 -13.68 16.66 14.43
N ASP A 361 -14.24 15.45 14.62
CA ASP A 361 -15.27 15.18 15.62
C ASP A 361 -14.78 14.19 16.71
N PRO A 362 -14.06 14.67 17.75
CA PRO A 362 -13.60 13.81 18.84
C PRO A 362 -14.71 13.09 19.61
N MET A 363 -15.93 13.66 19.65
CA MET A 363 -17.07 13.03 20.34
C MET A 363 -17.52 11.78 19.60
N ALA A 364 -17.65 11.83 18.27
CA ALA A 364 -17.98 10.66 17.48
C ALA A 364 -16.96 9.53 17.66
N TRP A 365 -15.68 9.85 17.77
CA TRP A 365 -14.62 8.89 18.04
C TRP A 365 -14.76 8.26 19.44
N GLN A 366 -15.06 9.06 20.49
CA GLN A 366 -15.27 8.55 21.83
C GLN A 366 -16.49 7.65 21.94
N GLU A 367 -17.58 8.00 21.26
CA GLU A 367 -18.77 7.16 21.16
C GLU A 367 -18.44 5.82 20.48
N ALA A 368 -17.73 5.84 19.36
CA ALA A 368 -17.31 4.63 18.64
C ALA A 368 -16.35 3.74 19.48
N LEU A 369 -15.47 4.34 20.27
CA LEU A 369 -14.62 3.61 21.22
C LEU A 369 -15.44 2.90 22.29
N ASN A 370 -16.49 3.55 22.82
CA ASN A 370 -17.40 2.95 23.79
C ASN A 370 -18.25 1.84 23.14
N GLU A 371 -18.74 2.02 21.91
CA GLU A 371 -19.39 0.96 21.14
C GLU A 371 -18.48 -0.26 20.96
N ALA A 372 -17.19 -0.03 20.70
CA ALA A 372 -16.20 -1.09 20.54
C ALA A 372 -15.89 -1.87 21.82
N LEU A 373 -16.30 -1.41 23.01
CA LEU A 373 -16.23 -2.18 24.26
C LEU A 373 -17.38 -3.18 24.37
N ASP A 374 -18.51 -2.95 23.70
CA ASP A 374 -19.66 -3.83 23.74
C ASP A 374 -19.40 -5.15 23.00
N THR A 375 -19.56 -6.25 23.72
CA THR A 375 -19.28 -7.60 23.18
C THR A 375 -20.18 -7.99 22.01
N ASP A 376 -21.43 -7.55 22.01
CA ASP A 376 -22.40 -7.91 20.96
C ASP A 376 -22.15 -7.06 19.70
N VAL A 377 -21.79 -5.80 19.87
CA VAL A 377 -21.30 -4.94 18.77
C VAL A 377 -20.04 -5.52 18.14
N LYS A 378 -19.05 -5.91 18.93
CA LYS A 378 -17.84 -6.60 18.45
C LYS A 378 -18.16 -7.82 17.59
N LYS A 379 -19.04 -8.70 18.09
CA LYS A 379 -19.45 -9.92 17.35
C LYS A 379 -20.15 -9.57 16.03
N LYS A 380 -21.05 -8.58 16.05
CA LYS A 380 -21.76 -8.08 14.86
C LYS A 380 -20.77 -7.57 13.82
N TRP A 381 -19.85 -6.67 14.21
CA TRP A 381 -18.88 -6.08 13.30
C TRP A 381 -17.87 -7.11 12.75
N ALA A 382 -17.39 -8.02 13.62
CA ALA A 382 -16.50 -9.10 13.20
C ALA A 382 -17.16 -10.03 12.17
N LYS A 383 -18.46 -10.36 12.35
CA LYS A 383 -19.21 -11.17 11.36
C LYS A 383 -19.34 -10.43 10.03
N ALA A 384 -19.76 -9.17 10.04
CA ALA A 384 -19.92 -8.36 8.85
C ALA A 384 -18.58 -8.07 8.16
N GLY A 385 -17.50 -7.85 8.93
CA GLY A 385 -16.15 -7.70 8.39
C GLY A 385 -15.66 -8.93 7.64
N ARG A 386 -15.87 -10.14 8.17
CA ARG A 386 -15.55 -11.39 7.45
C ARG A 386 -16.39 -11.55 6.17
N GLN A 387 -17.65 -11.15 6.19
CA GLN A 387 -18.47 -11.13 4.99
C GLN A 387 -17.90 -10.16 3.94
N LYS A 388 -17.48 -8.97 4.36
CA LYS A 388 -16.84 -7.99 3.47
C LYS A 388 -15.56 -8.52 2.85
N ILE A 389 -14.72 -9.25 3.61
CA ILE A 389 -13.53 -9.94 3.07
C ILE A 389 -13.91 -10.90 1.94
N ALA A 390 -14.95 -11.70 2.13
CA ALA A 390 -15.43 -12.66 1.13
C ALA A 390 -15.98 -11.94 -0.12
N GLU A 391 -16.71 -10.84 0.04
CA GLU A 391 -17.25 -10.05 -1.06
C GLU A 391 -16.16 -9.37 -1.91
N LEU A 392 -15.12 -8.86 -1.26
CA LEU A 392 -14.01 -8.20 -1.95
C LEU A 392 -13.13 -9.18 -2.73
N ASP A 393 -13.11 -10.46 -2.35
CA ASP A 393 -12.26 -11.52 -2.94
C ASP A 393 -10.83 -11.03 -3.16
N LEU A 394 -10.14 -10.78 -2.03
CA LEU A 394 -8.77 -10.23 -2.01
C LEU A 394 -7.70 -11.32 -2.12
N SER A 395 -8.04 -12.49 -2.65
CA SER A 395 -7.07 -13.56 -2.88
C SER A 395 -6.06 -13.19 -3.97
N PRO A 396 -4.81 -13.71 -3.91
CA PRO A 396 -3.86 -13.56 -5.01
C PRO A 396 -4.39 -14.08 -6.35
N ASP A 397 -5.20 -15.14 -6.33
CA ASP A 397 -5.83 -15.72 -7.53
C ASP A 397 -6.85 -14.75 -8.15
N ALA A 398 -7.68 -14.10 -7.34
CA ALA A 398 -8.63 -13.11 -7.82
C ALA A 398 -7.91 -11.88 -8.38
N HIS A 399 -6.83 -11.43 -7.73
CA HIS A 399 -6.01 -10.35 -8.24
C HIS A 399 -5.41 -10.68 -9.61
N ALA A 400 -4.81 -11.87 -9.76
CA ALA A 400 -4.23 -12.33 -11.01
C ALA A 400 -5.29 -12.48 -12.13
N ARG A 401 -6.49 -12.99 -11.80
CA ARG A 401 -7.63 -13.07 -12.73
C ARG A 401 -8.04 -11.68 -13.23
N ARG A 402 -8.18 -10.70 -12.34
CA ARG A 402 -8.53 -9.32 -12.71
C ARG A 402 -7.48 -8.69 -13.64
N ILE A 403 -6.20 -8.96 -13.42
CA ILE A 403 -5.14 -8.52 -14.34
C ILE A 403 -5.29 -9.22 -15.70
N PHE A 404 -5.58 -10.50 -15.74
CA PHE A 404 -5.82 -11.24 -16.98
C PHE A 404 -7.00 -10.66 -17.76
N GLU A 405 -8.11 -10.36 -17.10
CA GLU A 405 -9.30 -9.72 -17.68
C GLU A 405 -8.99 -8.34 -18.29
N VAL A 406 -8.12 -7.54 -17.66
CA VAL A 406 -7.64 -6.27 -18.25
C VAL A 406 -6.99 -6.51 -19.60
N PHE A 407 -6.10 -7.51 -19.71
CA PHE A 407 -5.43 -7.82 -20.98
C PHE A 407 -6.36 -8.43 -22.03
N GLN A 408 -7.34 -9.24 -21.63
CA GLN A 408 -8.38 -9.69 -22.54
C GLN A 408 -9.18 -8.51 -23.12
N GLY A 409 -9.54 -7.53 -22.29
CA GLY A 409 -10.22 -6.30 -22.74
C GLY A 409 -9.36 -5.46 -23.70
N LEU A 410 -8.04 -5.37 -23.48
CA LEU A 410 -7.12 -4.66 -24.36
C LEU A 410 -6.91 -5.33 -25.73
N ASN A 411 -7.03 -6.63 -25.81
CA ASN A 411 -6.87 -7.38 -27.06
C ASN A 411 -8.13 -7.35 -27.94
N ASN A 412 -9.30 -7.06 -27.34
CA ASN A 412 -10.60 -7.00 -28.02
C ASN A 412 -11.03 -5.57 -28.40
N SER A 413 -10.27 -4.57 -28.03
CA SER A 413 -10.50 -3.13 -28.34
C SER A 413 -9.58 -2.63 -29.47
#